data_9c5c36317254b34ad32a79210f04ec8c
#
_entry.id   9c5c36317254b34ad32a79210f04ec8c
#
_cell.length_a   1.000
_cell.length_b   1.000
_cell.length_c   1.000
_cell.angle_alpha   90.00
_cell.angle_beta   90.00
_cell.angle_gamma   90.00
#
_symmetry.space_group_name_H-M   'P 1'
#
loop_
_entity.id
_entity.type
_entity.pdbx_description
1 polymer ?
#
loop_
_entity_poly.entity_id
_entity_poly.type
_entity_poly.pdbx_seq_one_letter_code
_entity_poly.pdbx_strand_id
1 'polypeptide(L)'
;MKVVDIADELFREVGEDSNYSIASISYWVRANIGRLNSHINTFFKVSPSSYELTQETDEKNDNALVESEITIDAAAILKKMFLIYYYDREIRTNIGTSKTDTIIQVTDQGSTVKKINKNEVIKSLTSIKRQEYLEMKDLIRDYRGNQIKPRQVVGDDTIKGVHGGDNQFVRTEVYTVS
;
A
#
# COMPACT_ATOMS: atom_id res chain seq x y z
N MET A 1 8.08 -1.49 -13.82
CA MET A 1 6.60 -1.37 -13.95
C MET A 1 6.24 0.08 -14.14
N LYS A 2 5.45 0.39 -15.15
CA LYS A 2 5.08 1.78 -15.45
C LYS A 2 3.85 2.21 -14.68
N VAL A 3 3.74 3.50 -14.45
CA VAL A 3 2.55 4.11 -13.83
C VAL A 3 1.29 3.77 -14.61
N VAL A 4 1.39 3.69 -15.94
CA VAL A 4 0.26 3.40 -16.82
C VAL A 4 -0.23 1.96 -16.66
N ASP A 5 0.67 1.01 -16.45
CA ASP A 5 0.31 -0.40 -16.25
C ASP A 5 -0.53 -0.57 -14.98
N ILE A 6 -0.08 0.08 -13.89
CA ILE A 6 -0.83 0.09 -12.62
C ILE A 6 -2.19 0.77 -12.81
N ALA A 7 -2.24 1.84 -13.58
CA ALA A 7 -3.48 2.56 -13.81
C ALA A 7 -4.46 1.78 -14.68
N ASP A 8 -3.98 1.00 -15.65
CA ASP A 8 -4.83 0.13 -16.47
C ASP A 8 -5.41 -1.02 -15.64
N GLU A 9 -4.58 -1.64 -14.80
CA GLU A 9 -5.06 -2.68 -13.90
C GLU A 9 -6.14 -2.15 -12.94
N LEU A 10 -5.90 -0.98 -12.35
CA LEU A 10 -6.87 -0.35 -11.46
C LEU A 10 -8.15 0.04 -12.17
N PHE A 11 -8.06 0.53 -13.42
CA PHE A 11 -9.22 0.90 -14.20
C PHE A 11 -10.12 -0.31 -14.47
N ARG A 12 -9.52 -1.46 -14.74
CA ARG A 12 -10.27 -2.72 -14.89
C ARG A 12 -10.82 -3.24 -13.56
N GLU A 13 -10.07 -3.09 -12.48
CA GLU A 13 -10.49 -3.55 -11.15
C GLU A 13 -11.71 -2.79 -10.63
N VAL A 14 -11.82 -1.50 -10.94
CA VAL A 14 -13.03 -0.71 -10.60
C VAL A 14 -14.17 -0.87 -11.62
N GLY A 15 -14.04 -1.78 -12.59
CA GLY A 15 -15.10 -2.09 -13.54
C GLY A 15 -15.24 -1.06 -14.65
N GLU A 16 -14.15 -0.44 -15.06
CA GLU A 16 -14.10 0.55 -16.16
C GLU A 16 -15.10 1.69 -15.95
N ASP A 17 -15.18 2.17 -14.72
CA ASP A 17 -16.10 3.23 -14.34
C ASP A 17 -15.91 4.48 -15.21
N SER A 18 -16.97 4.92 -15.87
CA SER A 18 -16.97 6.07 -16.77
C SER A 18 -16.56 7.40 -16.13
N ASN A 19 -16.56 7.47 -14.80
CA ASN A 19 -16.10 8.63 -14.04
C ASN A 19 -14.59 8.72 -13.93
N TYR A 20 -13.88 7.72 -14.38
CA TYR A 20 -12.44 7.61 -14.33
C TYR A 20 -11.86 7.35 -15.73
N SER A 21 -10.62 7.66 -15.89
CA SER A 21 -9.83 7.30 -17.07
C SER A 21 -8.45 6.83 -16.62
N ILE A 22 -7.80 6.04 -17.43
CA ILE A 22 -6.42 5.59 -17.18
C ILE A 22 -5.52 6.81 -16.91
N ALA A 23 -5.72 7.92 -17.61
CA ALA A 23 -4.96 9.14 -17.40
C ALA A 23 -5.20 9.76 -16.02
N SER A 24 -6.44 9.78 -15.54
CA SER A 24 -6.77 10.31 -14.22
C SER A 24 -6.22 9.43 -13.09
N ILE A 25 -6.27 8.13 -13.29
CA ILE A 25 -5.69 7.17 -12.33
C ILE A 25 -4.16 7.27 -12.33
N SER A 26 -3.54 7.38 -13.50
CA SER A 26 -2.08 7.58 -13.62
C SER A 26 -1.64 8.86 -12.90
N TYR A 27 -2.40 9.93 -13.00
CA TYR A 27 -2.12 11.16 -12.26
C TYR A 27 -2.24 10.94 -10.75
N TRP A 28 -3.27 10.23 -10.31
CA TRP A 28 -3.45 9.92 -8.89
C TRP A 28 -2.31 9.06 -8.35
N VAL A 29 -1.89 8.04 -9.09
CA VAL A 29 -0.75 7.17 -8.75
C VAL A 29 0.49 8.03 -8.52
N ARG A 30 0.84 8.89 -9.48
CA ARG A 30 1.99 9.78 -9.38
C ARG A 30 1.92 10.69 -8.16
N ALA A 31 0.76 11.24 -7.89
CA ALA A 31 0.56 12.15 -6.77
C ALA A 31 0.65 11.46 -5.40
N ASN A 32 0.47 10.15 -5.35
CA ASN A 32 0.44 9.41 -4.09
C ASN A 32 1.68 8.54 -3.82
N ILE A 33 2.70 8.59 -4.69
CA ILE A 33 3.96 7.87 -4.45
C ILE A 33 4.62 8.28 -3.14
N GLY A 34 4.65 9.57 -2.83
CA GLY A 34 5.21 10.04 -1.56
C GLY A 34 4.47 9.48 -0.34
N ARG A 35 3.17 9.25 -0.47
CA ARG A 35 2.37 8.63 0.59
C ARG A 35 2.67 7.13 0.73
N LEU A 36 2.85 6.43 -0.39
CA LEU A 36 3.32 5.04 -0.39
C LEU A 36 4.67 4.95 0.33
N ASN A 37 5.63 5.79 -0.06
CA ASN A 37 6.95 5.83 0.55
C ASN A 37 6.89 6.00 2.07
N SER A 38 6.01 6.88 2.55
CA SER A 38 5.79 7.07 3.99
C SER A 38 5.19 5.84 4.67
N HIS A 39 4.37 5.06 3.96
CA HIS A 39 3.75 3.86 4.51
C HIS A 39 4.70 2.67 4.59
N ILE A 40 5.60 2.53 3.64
CA ILE A 40 6.49 1.36 3.56
C ILE A 40 7.97 1.68 3.77
N ASN A 41 8.26 2.94 4.07
CA ASN A 41 9.60 3.42 4.38
C ASN A 41 10.58 3.16 3.22
N THR A 42 10.20 3.57 2.03
CA THR A 42 10.96 3.43 0.78
C THR A 42 11.12 4.79 0.10
N PHE A 43 11.85 4.80 -1.02
CA PHE A 43 12.13 6.01 -1.79
C PHE A 43 11.81 5.81 -3.28
N PHE A 44 10.60 5.37 -3.60
CA PHE A 44 10.18 5.28 -4.99
C PHE A 44 10.01 6.66 -5.61
N LYS A 45 10.47 6.78 -6.84
CA LYS A 45 10.29 7.96 -7.71
C LYS A 45 9.70 7.53 -9.05
N VAL A 46 9.11 8.49 -9.72
CA VAL A 46 8.66 8.30 -11.11
C VAL A 46 9.73 8.89 -12.02
N SER A 47 10.29 8.07 -12.88
CA SER A 47 11.22 8.53 -13.91
C SER A 47 10.52 9.52 -14.85
N PRO A 48 11.09 10.70 -15.09
CA PRO A 48 10.45 11.70 -15.93
C PRO A 48 10.45 11.32 -17.43
N SER A 49 11.29 10.38 -17.84
CA SER A 49 11.43 9.97 -19.25
C SER A 49 10.64 8.72 -19.58
N SER A 50 10.68 7.70 -18.71
CA SER A 50 10.04 6.40 -18.97
C SER A 50 8.71 6.22 -18.25
N TYR A 51 8.41 7.10 -17.29
CA TYR A 51 7.24 6.97 -16.40
C TYR A 51 7.22 5.66 -15.61
N GLU A 52 8.38 5.10 -15.40
CA GLU A 52 8.56 3.91 -14.59
C GLU A 52 8.73 4.29 -13.11
N LEU A 53 8.27 3.41 -12.26
CA LEU A 53 8.46 3.53 -10.83
C LEU A 53 9.75 2.81 -10.45
N THR A 54 10.75 3.59 -10.12
CA THR A 54 12.06 3.11 -9.69
C THR A 54 12.31 3.48 -8.25
N GLN A 55 13.06 2.66 -7.54
CA GLN A 55 13.51 2.98 -6.21
C GLN A 55 14.86 3.69 -6.32
N GLU A 56 14.94 4.87 -5.78
CA GLU A 56 16.22 5.54 -5.58
C GLU A 56 16.92 4.89 -4.39
N THR A 57 18.09 4.44 -4.63
CA THR A 57 18.93 3.82 -3.62
C THR A 57 19.81 4.91 -2.98
N ASP A 58 20.02 4.77 -1.70
CA ASP A 58 20.79 5.75 -0.94
C ASP A 58 22.26 5.71 -1.38
N GLU A 59 22.73 6.78 -2.00
CA GLU A 59 24.12 6.91 -2.52
C GLU A 59 25.20 6.79 -1.44
N LYS A 60 24.80 6.72 -0.18
CA LYS A 60 25.73 6.68 0.94
C LYS A 60 26.33 5.30 1.24
N ASN A 61 25.81 4.29 0.61
CA ASN A 61 26.38 2.96 0.71
C ASN A 61 26.99 2.58 -0.62
N ASP A 62 28.28 2.40 -0.65
CA ASP A 62 29.14 2.07 -1.81
C ASP A 62 28.78 0.75 -2.53
N ASN A 63 27.64 0.22 -2.30
CA ASN A 63 27.11 -0.88 -3.07
C ASN A 63 26.39 -0.33 -4.27
N ALA A 64 26.93 -0.59 -5.42
CA ALA A 64 26.38 -0.19 -6.72
C ALA A 64 24.90 -0.54 -6.81
N LEU A 65 24.11 0.48 -6.72
CA LEU A 65 22.68 0.33 -6.56
C LEU A 65 22.08 0.16 -7.93
N VAL A 66 21.65 -1.02 -8.15
CA VAL A 66 20.79 -1.33 -9.29
C VAL A 66 19.47 -0.61 -9.05
N GLU A 67 19.11 0.27 -9.96
CA GLU A 67 17.76 0.86 -9.96
C GLU A 67 16.74 -0.26 -9.98
N SER A 68 16.16 -0.54 -8.85
CA SER A 68 15.15 -1.59 -8.76
C SER A 68 13.78 -0.98 -9.07
N GLU A 69 13.04 -1.65 -9.94
CA GLU A 69 11.65 -1.32 -10.17
C GLU A 69 10.82 -1.50 -8.90
N ILE A 70 9.64 -0.90 -8.90
CA ILE A 70 8.68 -1.11 -7.83
C ILE A 70 8.37 -2.61 -7.69
N THR A 71 8.42 -3.11 -6.49
CA THR A 71 8.07 -4.49 -6.20
C THR A 71 6.57 -4.73 -6.37
N ILE A 72 6.19 -5.96 -6.67
CA ILE A 72 4.78 -6.36 -6.79
C ILE A 72 4.02 -6.04 -5.51
N ASP A 73 4.63 -6.28 -4.36
CA ASP A 73 4.02 -6.02 -3.06
C ASP A 73 3.77 -4.52 -2.82
N ALA A 74 4.75 -3.68 -3.19
CA ALA A 74 4.58 -2.23 -3.09
C ALA A 74 3.51 -1.71 -4.06
N ALA A 75 3.43 -2.30 -5.26
CA ALA A 75 2.38 -1.99 -6.22
C ALA A 75 1.00 -2.43 -5.71
N ALA A 76 0.91 -3.57 -5.02
CA ALA A 76 -0.33 -4.02 -4.40
C ALA A 76 -0.81 -3.06 -3.32
N ILE A 77 0.10 -2.55 -2.48
CA ILE A 77 -0.24 -1.55 -1.47
C ILE A 77 -0.76 -0.27 -2.13
N LEU A 78 -0.11 0.17 -3.21
CA LEU A 78 -0.52 1.37 -3.95
C LEU A 78 -1.91 1.20 -4.58
N LYS A 79 -2.23 0.00 -5.08
CA LYS A 79 -3.57 -0.32 -5.59
C LYS A 79 -4.61 -0.26 -4.49
N LYS A 80 -4.35 -0.84 -3.33
CA LYS A 80 -5.26 -0.75 -2.18
C LYS A 80 -5.49 0.69 -1.72
N MET A 81 -4.46 1.52 -1.77
CA MET A 81 -4.60 2.96 -1.48
C MET A 81 -5.56 3.64 -2.47
N PHE A 82 -5.53 3.25 -3.74
CA PHE A 82 -6.46 3.78 -4.74
C PHE A 82 -7.89 3.30 -4.50
N LEU A 83 -8.09 2.02 -4.22
CA LEU A 83 -9.43 1.46 -3.95
C LEU A 83 -10.08 2.13 -2.74
N ILE A 84 -9.31 2.39 -1.68
CA ILE A 84 -9.80 3.14 -0.52
C ILE A 84 -10.24 4.55 -0.92
N TYR A 85 -9.48 5.22 -1.78
CA TYR A 85 -9.83 6.54 -2.31
C TYR A 85 -11.07 6.47 -3.19
N TYR A 86 -11.18 5.45 -4.06
CA TYR A 86 -12.33 5.23 -4.92
C TYR A 86 -13.61 5.05 -4.11
N TYR A 87 -13.62 4.16 -3.14
CA TYR A 87 -14.79 3.95 -2.29
C TYR A 87 -15.13 5.17 -1.44
N ASP A 88 -14.13 5.93 -0.97
CA ASP A 88 -14.39 7.17 -0.25
C ASP A 88 -15.10 8.21 -1.13
N ARG A 89 -14.71 8.31 -2.38
CA ARG A 89 -15.35 9.20 -3.35
C ARG A 89 -16.78 8.75 -3.64
N GLU A 90 -16.99 7.46 -3.86
CA GLU A 90 -18.33 6.90 -4.11
C GLU A 90 -19.26 7.10 -2.91
N ILE A 91 -18.78 6.91 -1.70
CA ILE A 91 -19.54 7.20 -0.48
C ILE A 91 -19.96 8.68 -0.44
N ARG A 92 -19.04 9.60 -0.71
CA ARG A 92 -19.31 11.04 -0.71
C ARG A 92 -20.34 11.43 -1.79
N THR A 93 -20.23 10.85 -2.97
CA THR A 93 -21.18 11.04 -4.06
C THR A 93 -22.56 10.56 -3.66
N ASN A 94 -22.65 9.36 -3.09
CA ASN A 94 -23.93 8.81 -2.65
C ASN A 94 -24.55 9.59 -1.49
N ILE A 95 -23.76 10.11 -0.56
CA ILE A 95 -24.23 11.00 0.50
C ILE A 95 -24.76 12.30 -0.10
N GLY A 96 -24.06 12.87 -1.08
CA GLY A 96 -24.50 14.09 -1.75
C GLY A 96 -25.87 13.94 -2.41
N THR A 97 -26.08 12.82 -3.11
CA THR A 97 -27.35 12.56 -3.80
C THR A 97 -28.46 12.06 -2.88
N SER A 98 -28.13 11.46 -1.74
CA SER A 98 -29.16 10.96 -0.80
C SER A 98 -29.92 12.09 -0.10
N LYS A 99 -29.37 13.29 -0.07
CA LYS A 99 -30.06 14.48 0.49
C LYS A 99 -31.30 14.88 -0.33
N THR A 100 -31.39 14.46 -1.58
CA THR A 100 -32.49 14.81 -2.48
C THR A 100 -33.53 13.72 -2.61
N ASP A 101 -33.25 12.52 -2.12
CA ASP A 101 -34.07 11.34 -2.31
C ASP A 101 -34.76 10.91 -1.01
N THR A 102 -35.94 11.45 -0.75
CA THR A 102 -36.72 11.18 0.48
C THR A 102 -37.73 10.05 0.35
N ILE A 103 -38.03 9.57 -0.87
CA ILE A 103 -39.06 8.54 -1.06
C ILE A 103 -38.39 7.18 -1.19
N ILE A 104 -38.68 6.30 -0.24
CA ILE A 104 -38.12 4.94 -0.19
C ILE A 104 -39.09 3.91 -0.77
N GLN A 105 -40.36 4.13 -0.61
CA GLN A 105 -41.40 3.21 -1.08
C GLN A 105 -42.73 3.95 -1.34
N VAL A 106 -43.33 3.68 -2.48
CA VAL A 106 -44.67 4.15 -2.80
C VAL A 106 -45.49 2.91 -3.13
N THR A 107 -46.63 2.76 -2.46
CA THR A 107 -47.61 1.69 -2.70
C THR A 107 -48.88 2.32 -3.16
N ASP A 108 -49.35 1.95 -4.35
CA ASP A 108 -50.62 2.41 -4.90
C ASP A 108 -51.35 1.21 -5.51
N GLN A 109 -52.62 1.02 -5.12
CA GLN A 109 -53.52 0.02 -5.65
C GLN A 109 -52.93 -1.39 -5.89
N GLY A 110 -52.05 -1.83 -4.99
CA GLY A 110 -51.43 -3.14 -5.07
C GLY A 110 -50.09 -3.17 -5.85
N SER A 111 -49.68 -2.07 -6.45
CA SER A 111 -48.36 -1.94 -7.03
C SER A 111 -47.43 -1.26 -6.04
N THR A 112 -46.29 -1.88 -5.79
CA THR A 112 -45.24 -1.31 -4.90
C THR A 112 -44.03 -0.97 -5.69
N VAL A 113 -43.65 0.32 -5.74
CA VAL A 113 -42.39 0.79 -6.29
C VAL A 113 -41.42 0.97 -5.14
N LYS A 114 -40.36 0.19 -5.14
CA LYS A 114 -39.31 0.25 -4.11
C LYS A 114 -38.07 0.88 -4.67
N LYS A 115 -37.73 2.04 -4.18
CA LYS A 115 -36.49 2.71 -4.55
C LYS A 115 -35.33 2.13 -3.74
N ILE A 116 -34.16 2.04 -4.38
CA ILE A 116 -32.95 1.54 -3.72
C ILE A 116 -32.63 2.43 -2.51
N ASN A 117 -32.46 1.78 -1.37
CA ASN A 117 -32.10 2.48 -0.14
C ASN A 117 -30.62 2.87 -0.19
N LYS A 118 -30.33 4.12 -0.55
CA LYS A 118 -28.97 4.61 -0.64
C LYS A 118 -28.19 4.49 0.68
N ASN A 119 -28.88 4.48 1.81
CA ASN A 119 -28.21 4.24 3.10
C ASN A 119 -27.65 2.81 3.20
N GLU A 120 -28.28 1.82 2.59
CA GLU A 120 -27.73 0.47 2.55
C GLU A 120 -26.53 0.39 1.61
N VAL A 121 -26.59 1.07 0.48
CA VAL A 121 -25.46 1.20 -0.45
C VAL A 121 -24.27 1.87 0.27
N ILE A 122 -24.50 2.96 0.97
CA ILE A 122 -23.45 3.65 1.74
C ILE A 122 -22.87 2.76 2.82
N LYS A 123 -23.69 1.97 3.51
CA LYS A 123 -23.21 1.01 4.53
C LYS A 123 -22.33 -0.08 3.88
N SER A 124 -22.77 -0.62 2.75
CA SER A 124 -22.00 -1.63 2.02
C SER A 124 -20.67 -1.09 1.54
N LEU A 125 -20.66 0.07 0.90
CA LEU A 125 -19.42 0.73 0.46
C LEU A 125 -18.49 1.06 1.63
N THR A 126 -19.04 1.46 2.77
CA THR A 126 -18.26 1.74 3.98
C THR A 126 -17.65 0.45 4.54
N SER A 127 -18.37 -0.66 4.48
CA SER A 127 -17.84 -1.97 4.89
C SER A 127 -16.70 -2.43 3.98
N ILE A 128 -16.88 -2.32 2.68
CA ILE A 128 -15.85 -2.67 1.70
C ILE A 128 -14.61 -1.78 1.90
N LYS A 129 -14.79 -0.46 1.99
CA LYS A 129 -13.70 0.47 2.27
C LYS A 129 -12.93 0.09 3.53
N ARG A 130 -13.63 -0.34 4.58
CA ARG A 130 -12.99 -0.79 5.83
C ARG A 130 -12.19 -2.07 5.63
N GLN A 131 -12.70 -3.00 4.85
CA GLN A 131 -11.99 -4.23 4.52
C GLN A 131 -10.71 -3.92 3.74
N GLU A 132 -10.81 -3.13 2.66
CA GLU A 132 -9.65 -2.69 1.87
C GLU A 132 -8.57 -2.02 2.76
N TYR A 133 -9.02 -1.23 3.73
CA TYR A 133 -8.09 -0.57 4.65
C TYR A 133 -7.41 -1.57 5.62
N LEU A 134 -8.07 -2.62 6.03
CA LEU A 134 -7.47 -3.66 6.86
C LEU A 134 -6.47 -4.49 6.05
N GLU A 135 -6.84 -4.89 4.84
CA GLU A 135 -5.95 -5.61 3.92
C GLU A 135 -4.70 -4.78 3.59
N MET A 136 -4.87 -3.49 3.32
CA MET A 136 -3.73 -2.59 3.12
C MET A 136 -2.80 -2.56 4.33
N LYS A 137 -3.35 -2.54 5.54
CA LYS A 137 -2.52 -2.57 6.77
C LYS A 137 -1.73 -3.86 6.90
N ASP A 138 -2.34 -4.98 6.56
CA ASP A 138 -1.67 -6.27 6.60
C ASP A 138 -0.56 -6.34 5.56
N LEU A 139 -0.83 -5.89 4.33
CA LEU A 139 0.20 -5.78 3.29
C LEU A 139 1.38 -4.89 3.70
N ILE A 140 1.10 -3.75 4.34
CA ILE A 140 2.16 -2.86 4.85
C ILE A 140 2.98 -3.54 5.93
N ARG A 141 2.34 -4.26 6.85
CA ARG A 141 3.04 -5.01 7.92
C ARG A 141 3.93 -6.08 7.33
N ASP A 142 3.41 -6.83 6.38
CA ASP A 142 4.11 -7.94 5.76
C ASP A 142 5.26 -7.43 4.88
N TYR A 143 5.04 -6.36 4.12
CA TYR A 143 6.09 -5.70 3.37
C TYR A 143 7.24 -5.23 4.27
N ARG A 144 6.91 -4.56 5.37
CA ARG A 144 7.91 -4.11 6.34
C ARG A 144 8.61 -5.29 7.00
N GLY A 145 7.89 -6.36 7.31
CA GLY A 145 8.45 -7.59 7.84
C GLY A 145 9.48 -8.22 6.90
N ASN A 146 9.17 -8.26 5.62
CA ASN A 146 10.06 -8.79 4.59
C ASN A 146 11.32 -7.92 4.37
N GLN A 147 11.23 -6.63 4.67
CA GLN A 147 12.38 -5.71 4.58
C GLN A 147 13.31 -5.81 5.79
N ILE A 148 12.85 -6.36 6.88
CA ILE A 148 13.67 -6.54 8.08
C ILE A 148 14.62 -7.71 7.84
N LYS A 149 15.85 -7.38 7.56
CA LYS A 149 16.92 -8.40 7.55
C LYS A 149 17.18 -8.80 9.00
N PRO A 150 17.01 -10.06 9.33
CA PRO A 150 17.33 -10.52 10.67
C PRO A 150 18.80 -10.23 10.96
N ARG A 151 19.03 -9.46 11.99
CA ARG A 151 20.40 -9.29 12.47
C ARG A 151 20.80 -10.56 13.19
N GLN A 152 21.88 -11.14 12.77
CA GLN A 152 22.44 -12.27 13.47
C GLN A 152 22.96 -11.80 14.82
N VAL A 153 22.17 -12.04 15.82
CA VAL A 153 22.53 -11.66 17.18
C VAL A 153 23.61 -12.57 17.74
N VAL A 154 23.62 -13.78 17.26
CA VAL A 154 24.52 -14.83 17.74
C VAL A 154 25.85 -14.85 16.99
N GLY A 155 25.97 -14.02 16.02
CA GLY A 155 27.19 -14.01 15.23
C GLY A 155 28.44 -13.79 16.04
N ASP A 156 28.31 -13.01 17.03
CA ASP A 156 29.44 -12.71 17.89
C ASP A 156 29.90 -13.89 18.73
N ASP A 157 28.98 -14.72 19.07
CA ASP A 157 29.32 -15.92 19.79
C ASP A 157 30.25 -16.83 18.98
N THR A 158 30.29 -16.61 17.69
CA THR A 158 31.17 -17.35 16.79
C THR A 158 32.44 -16.56 16.44
N ILE A 159 32.55 -15.38 16.92
CA ILE A 159 33.75 -14.60 16.69
C ILE A 159 34.83 -15.05 17.63
N LYS A 160 35.20 -16.24 17.40
CA LYS A 160 36.20 -16.87 18.20
C LYS A 160 37.55 -16.23 18.10
N GLY A 161 37.81 -15.72 16.95
CA GLY A 161 39.08 -15.04 16.74
C GLY A 161 39.25 -13.81 17.62
N VAL A 162 38.14 -13.24 18.02
CA VAL A 162 38.23 -12.06 18.84
C VAL A 162 38.56 -12.41 20.27
N HIS A 163 38.04 -13.46 20.71
CA HIS A 163 38.35 -13.80 22.01
C HIS A 163 38.75 -15.17 22.08
N GLY A 164 38.62 -15.74 21.05
CA GLY A 164 39.20 -16.95 21.13
C GLY A 164 40.59 -16.89 21.20
N GLY A 165 40.81 -16.25 20.66
CA GLY A 165 41.99 -16.21 20.95
C GLY A 165 41.96 -15.46 22.09
N ASP A 166 41.21 -15.27 22.16
CA ASP A 166 40.97 -14.59 22.91
C ASP A 166 40.02 -13.70 22.86
N ASN A 167 39.23 -13.82 22.63
CA ASN A 167 38.32 -13.26 22.72
C ASN A 167 37.32 -12.74 23.02
N GLN A 168 36.54 -12.57 23.14
CA GLN A 168 35.59 -12.22 23.38
C GLN A 168 34.81 -11.67 23.90
N PHE A 169 34.79 -11.16 23.26
CA PHE A 169 33.76 -10.99 24.12
C PHE A 169 33.67 -12.08 24.98
N VAL A 170 34.47 -12.31 25.23
CA VAL A 170 34.67 -13.20 25.89
C VAL A 170 34.56 -13.10 27.10
N ARG A 171 33.74 -13.04 27.40
CA ARG A 171 33.49 -12.98 28.76
C ARG A 171 34.17 -14.03 29.60
N THR A 172 34.37 -15.12 29.08
CA THR A 172 35.01 -16.17 29.85
C THR A 172 36.51 -16.05 29.93
N GLU A 173 37.09 -15.73 28.86
CA GLU A 173 38.54 -15.62 28.86
C GLU A 173 39.00 -14.43 29.68
N VAL A 174 38.26 -13.41 29.64
CA VAL A 174 38.56 -12.26 30.49
C VAL A 174 38.59 -12.63 31.95
N TYR A 175 37.80 -13.57 32.30
CA TYR A 175 37.71 -13.99 33.70
C TYR A 175 38.70 -15.07 34.08
N THR A 176 39.22 -15.68 33.11
CA THR A 176 40.20 -16.75 33.35
C THR A 176 41.61 -16.22 33.33
N VAL A 177 41.76 -15.02 32.98
CA VAL A 177 43.04 -14.41 33.04
C VAL A 177 43.33 -14.01 34.45
N SER A 178 44.08 -14.63 35.04
CA SER A 178 44.44 -14.27 36.41
C SER A 178 45.83 -14.63 36.70
#